data_7a3a1af576fd9c0fc8ae6701fa0715f3
#
_entry.id   7a3a1af576fd9c0fc8ae6701fa0715f3
#
_cell.length_a   1.000
_cell.length_b   1.000
_cell.length_c   1.000
_cell.angle_alpha   90.00
_cell.angle_beta   90.00
_cell.angle_gamma   90.00
#
_symmetry.space_group_name_H-M   'P 1'
#
loop_
_entity.id
_entity.type
_entity.pdbx_description
1 polymer ?
#
loop_
_entity_poly.entity_id
_entity_poly.type
_entity_poly.pdbx_seq_one_letter_code
_entity_poly.pdbx_strand_id
1 'polypeptide(L)'
;MIAVHLLVAGYLCAQQTPAFGRTVVIVPFENTSPTPGLEWLSEAFPEAFHQQLNSPVLYLVSREERLRAYDREGIPANLHPSRATLYRLAEQMDVDYAVLGSYNYDGARLTATAQLLDMRAQKLLPAATESGPLTDLGAVQSALAWDMLRLIRTDYSLPKEKYLANITPVRLDAQEQYIRGVLAPSQEEKVQHYKEAVRLNPAYAEAWLELGKTYFGQRVYEPAISALSQVPPSSAVAREANFYLGLAAYYQGEFASAETAFQFVAARLPLAEVYNNLGVVAARRGRKNSTEYFEKAVRNDPSDPDYHFNLGISLSLAGDSAGAARELRTALEHHPNDSEAKALLDSLTSPKVGVAAAAPIAKAPAERIKHNYDEDTFRQMTMQIQSWAEQQFARSDPRSHARYHVELGRELLAHGFTAEAESEFSHAASVDSASTVPLTALAEVYAARGDAREARLQAEASLRLRESADAYLVLAGLDLSENRTEAAAQDVNRAVQLDPGNLPAQNLKRAIAAKLAEKAP
;
A
#
# COMPACT_ATOMS: atom_id res chain seq x y z
N MET A 1 -55.33 13.28 -40.23
CA MET A 1 -54.77 13.22 -38.84
C MET A 1 -53.61 12.26 -38.89
N ILE A 2 -52.40 12.80 -39.01
CA ILE A 2 -51.13 12.01 -39.06
C ILE A 2 -50.47 12.20 -37.69
N ALA A 3 -50.38 11.12 -36.93
CA ALA A 3 -49.68 11.11 -35.64
C ALA A 3 -48.17 10.90 -35.90
N VAL A 4 -47.37 11.91 -35.58
CA VAL A 4 -45.90 11.85 -35.57
C VAL A 4 -45.45 11.22 -34.28
N HIS A 5 -44.87 10.03 -34.31
CA HIS A 5 -44.17 9.41 -33.22
C HIS A 5 -42.73 9.92 -33.20
N LEU A 6 -42.41 10.82 -32.26
CA LEU A 6 -41.06 11.20 -31.93
C LEU A 6 -40.41 10.07 -31.08
N LEU A 7 -39.54 9.29 -31.72
CA LEU A 7 -38.61 8.39 -31.07
C LEU A 7 -37.49 9.25 -30.41
N VAL A 8 -37.61 9.51 -29.12
CA VAL A 8 -36.48 10.01 -28.33
C VAL A 8 -35.57 8.81 -28.03
N ALA A 9 -34.56 8.63 -28.86
CA ALA A 9 -33.44 7.74 -28.54
C ALA A 9 -32.63 8.40 -27.42
N GLY A 10 -32.95 8.05 -26.18
CA GLY A 10 -32.10 8.38 -25.04
C GLY A 10 -30.77 7.65 -25.15
N TYR A 11 -29.73 8.36 -25.55
CA TYR A 11 -28.36 7.91 -25.29
C TYR A 11 -28.17 7.84 -23.78
N LEU A 12 -28.33 6.66 -23.21
CA LEU A 12 -27.72 6.33 -21.93
C LEU A 12 -26.22 6.29 -22.17
N CYS A 13 -25.54 7.43 -22.03
CA CYS A 13 -24.15 7.42 -21.60
C CYS A 13 -24.14 6.72 -20.24
N ALA A 14 -23.78 5.45 -20.22
CA ALA A 14 -23.33 4.82 -19.00
C ALA A 14 -22.13 5.64 -18.52
N GLN A 15 -22.35 6.53 -17.56
CA GLN A 15 -21.28 7.14 -16.80
C GLN A 15 -20.53 5.98 -16.18
N GLN A 16 -19.34 5.67 -16.73
CA GLN A 16 -18.42 4.76 -16.09
C GLN A 16 -18.05 5.41 -14.76
N THR A 17 -18.65 4.92 -13.69
CA THR A 17 -18.17 5.24 -12.34
C THR A 17 -16.68 4.96 -12.31
N PRO A 18 -15.85 5.90 -11.82
CA PRO A 18 -14.41 5.66 -11.69
C PRO A 18 -14.19 4.33 -10.96
N ALA A 19 -13.24 3.55 -11.45
CA ALA A 19 -12.98 2.20 -10.94
C ALA A 19 -12.23 2.30 -9.60
N PHE A 20 -12.95 2.66 -8.54
CA PHE A 20 -12.43 2.71 -7.19
C PHE A 20 -12.35 1.28 -6.63
N GLY A 21 -11.18 0.89 -6.12
CA GLY A 21 -11.00 -0.39 -5.44
C GLY A 21 -11.25 -1.60 -6.34
N ARG A 22 -10.44 -1.81 -7.39
CA ARG A 22 -10.53 -3.01 -8.23
C ARG A 22 -9.61 -4.10 -7.73
N THR A 23 -10.13 -5.31 -7.66
CA THR A 23 -9.36 -6.51 -7.30
C THR A 23 -8.99 -7.28 -8.57
N VAL A 24 -7.70 -7.63 -8.69
CA VAL A 24 -7.15 -8.31 -9.87
C VAL A 24 -6.37 -9.54 -9.44
N VAL A 25 -6.64 -10.67 -10.04
CA VAL A 25 -5.78 -11.85 -9.95
C VAL A 25 -4.95 -12.00 -11.22
N ILE A 26 -3.67 -12.31 -11.07
CA ILE A 26 -2.78 -12.61 -12.19
C ILE A 26 -2.36 -14.06 -12.07
N VAL A 27 -2.67 -14.86 -13.09
CA VAL A 27 -2.25 -16.25 -13.10
C VAL A 27 -0.89 -16.42 -13.78
N PRO A 28 -0.13 -17.50 -13.46
CA PRO A 28 1.12 -17.79 -14.12
C PRO A 28 0.95 -17.79 -15.66
N PHE A 29 1.92 -17.20 -16.36
CA PHE A 29 1.87 -17.14 -17.83
C PHE A 29 2.24 -18.47 -18.44
N GLU A 30 1.53 -18.87 -19.50
CA GLU A 30 1.78 -20.11 -20.20
C GLU A 30 3.06 -20.03 -21.04
N ASN A 31 3.96 -21.01 -20.83
CA ASN A 31 5.16 -21.14 -21.65
C ASN A 31 4.83 -21.85 -22.97
N THR A 32 4.93 -21.13 -24.08
CA THR A 32 4.77 -21.70 -25.43
C THR A 32 6.11 -21.83 -26.17
N SER A 33 7.23 -21.63 -25.46
CA SER A 33 8.58 -21.67 -26.03
C SER A 33 9.04 -23.12 -26.25
N PRO A 34 9.77 -23.38 -27.33
CA PRO A 34 10.46 -24.66 -27.51
C PRO A 34 11.74 -24.75 -26.66
N THR A 35 12.21 -23.63 -26.09
CA THR A 35 13.46 -23.55 -25.32
C THR A 35 13.24 -23.99 -23.89
N PRO A 36 13.96 -25.00 -23.39
CA PRO A 36 13.84 -25.45 -22.00
C PRO A 36 14.53 -24.46 -21.03
N GLY A 37 14.17 -24.55 -19.73
CA GLY A 37 14.82 -23.77 -18.67
C GLY A 37 14.24 -22.38 -18.44
N LEU A 38 13.14 -22.05 -19.13
CA LEU A 38 12.43 -20.76 -19.02
C LEU A 38 11.13 -20.84 -18.21
N GLU A 39 10.86 -21.98 -17.56
CA GLU A 39 9.62 -22.23 -16.82
C GLU A 39 9.41 -21.22 -15.69
N TRP A 40 10.49 -20.69 -15.12
CA TRP A 40 10.44 -19.67 -14.08
C TRP A 40 9.79 -18.37 -14.56
N LEU A 41 9.82 -18.05 -15.85
CA LEU A 41 9.15 -16.89 -16.42
C LEU A 41 7.64 -16.91 -16.20
N SER A 42 7.03 -18.10 -16.08
CA SER A 42 5.60 -18.25 -15.79
C SER A 42 5.18 -17.47 -14.54
N GLU A 43 5.96 -17.53 -13.48
CA GLU A 43 5.72 -16.81 -12.23
C GLU A 43 6.35 -15.40 -12.23
N ALA A 44 7.35 -15.16 -13.07
CA ALA A 44 8.01 -13.85 -13.13
C ALA A 44 7.08 -12.72 -13.62
N PHE A 45 6.10 -13.01 -14.46
CA PHE A 45 5.11 -12.02 -14.91
C PHE A 45 4.13 -11.64 -13.80
N PRO A 46 3.43 -12.57 -13.11
CA PRO A 46 2.60 -12.23 -11.96
C PRO A 46 3.33 -11.42 -10.90
N GLU A 47 4.55 -11.81 -10.58
CA GLU A 47 5.37 -11.13 -9.56
C GLU A 47 5.71 -9.70 -9.98
N ALA A 48 6.17 -9.50 -11.22
CA ALA A 48 6.45 -8.16 -11.74
C ALA A 48 5.19 -7.28 -11.79
N PHE A 49 4.04 -7.83 -12.17
CA PHE A 49 2.78 -7.08 -12.18
C PHE A 49 2.35 -6.71 -10.77
N HIS A 50 2.48 -7.63 -9.81
CA HIS A 50 2.17 -7.35 -8.42
C HIS A 50 3.01 -6.19 -7.87
N GLN A 51 4.32 -6.19 -8.14
CA GLN A 51 5.24 -5.13 -7.72
C GLN A 51 4.91 -3.76 -8.36
N GLN A 52 4.42 -3.74 -9.59
CA GLN A 52 4.24 -2.52 -10.38
C GLN A 52 2.82 -1.94 -10.33
N LEU A 53 1.80 -2.77 -10.18
CA LEU A 53 0.40 -2.35 -10.27
C LEU A 53 -0.28 -2.25 -8.91
N ASN A 54 0.28 -2.86 -7.86
CA ASN A 54 -0.31 -2.82 -6.54
C ASN A 54 -0.30 -1.38 -5.98
N SER A 55 -1.49 -0.82 -5.78
CA SER A 55 -1.69 0.58 -5.37
C SER A 55 -2.90 0.71 -4.44
N PRO A 56 -3.10 1.83 -3.74
CA PRO A 56 -4.27 2.02 -2.88
C PRO A 56 -5.63 1.86 -3.57
N VAL A 57 -5.67 1.98 -4.89
CA VAL A 57 -6.90 1.89 -5.70
C VAL A 57 -6.98 0.62 -6.55
N LEU A 58 -5.94 -0.19 -6.54
CA LEU A 58 -5.86 -1.45 -7.26
C LEU A 58 -5.21 -2.52 -6.38
N TYR A 59 -6.01 -3.48 -5.94
CA TYR A 59 -5.54 -4.60 -5.15
C TYR A 59 -5.21 -5.79 -6.07
N LEU A 60 -3.98 -6.26 -5.99
CA LEU A 60 -3.55 -7.48 -6.68
C LEU A 60 -3.52 -8.63 -5.68
N VAL A 61 -4.29 -9.68 -6.00
CA VAL A 61 -4.29 -10.92 -5.22
C VAL A 61 -2.87 -11.46 -5.13
N SER A 62 -2.41 -11.68 -3.91
CA SER A 62 -1.05 -12.17 -3.68
C SER A 62 -0.88 -13.62 -4.19
N ARG A 63 0.38 -14.01 -4.41
CA ARG A 63 0.69 -15.40 -4.78
C ARG A 63 0.14 -16.39 -3.74
N GLU A 64 0.26 -16.06 -2.46
CA GLU A 64 -0.19 -16.93 -1.38
C GLU A 64 -1.71 -17.09 -1.36
N GLU A 65 -2.48 -16.03 -1.58
CA GLU A 65 -3.94 -16.08 -1.70
C GLU A 65 -4.36 -16.91 -2.91
N ARG A 66 -3.70 -16.68 -4.06
CA ARG A 66 -3.94 -17.46 -5.27
C ARG A 66 -3.67 -18.96 -5.03
N LEU A 67 -2.56 -19.32 -4.37
CA LEU A 67 -2.25 -20.71 -4.04
C LEU A 67 -3.24 -21.31 -3.07
N ARG A 68 -3.73 -20.57 -2.08
CA ARG A 68 -4.80 -21.02 -1.19
C ARG A 68 -6.11 -21.30 -1.95
N ALA A 69 -6.42 -20.49 -2.96
CA ALA A 69 -7.58 -20.72 -3.83
C ALA A 69 -7.39 -21.97 -4.71
N TYR A 70 -6.19 -22.17 -5.24
CA TYR A 70 -5.83 -23.37 -6.02
C TYR A 70 -5.96 -24.64 -5.18
N ASP A 71 -5.44 -24.63 -3.95
CA ASP A 71 -5.50 -25.76 -3.02
C ASP A 71 -6.96 -26.15 -2.70
N ARG A 72 -7.82 -25.16 -2.43
CA ARG A 72 -9.26 -25.40 -2.19
C ARG A 72 -9.97 -26.07 -3.36
N GLU A 73 -9.55 -25.78 -4.59
CA GLU A 73 -10.09 -26.39 -5.82
C GLU A 73 -9.32 -27.64 -6.26
N GLY A 74 -8.32 -28.09 -5.49
CA GLY A 74 -7.47 -29.24 -5.83
C GLY A 74 -6.60 -29.03 -7.08
N ILE A 75 -6.22 -27.79 -7.38
CA ILE A 75 -5.42 -27.43 -8.55
C ILE A 75 -3.94 -27.38 -8.13
N PRO A 76 -3.04 -28.12 -8.79
CA PRO A 76 -1.61 -28.01 -8.54
C PRO A 76 -1.08 -26.60 -8.82
N ALA A 77 -0.17 -26.11 -7.98
CA ALA A 77 0.38 -24.75 -8.05
C ALA A 77 1.02 -24.38 -9.40
N ASN A 78 1.54 -25.39 -10.11
CA ASN A 78 2.20 -25.24 -11.41
C ASN A 78 1.27 -25.49 -12.62
N LEU A 79 -0.01 -25.75 -12.39
CA LEU A 79 -0.97 -26.00 -13.47
C LEU A 79 -1.57 -24.68 -13.95
N HIS A 80 -1.65 -24.52 -15.28
CA HIS A 80 -2.42 -23.45 -15.89
C HIS A 80 -3.90 -23.82 -15.91
N PRO A 81 -4.76 -23.12 -15.17
CA PRO A 81 -6.19 -23.44 -15.13
C PRO A 81 -6.83 -23.17 -16.48
N SER A 82 -7.79 -24.03 -16.86
CA SER A 82 -8.64 -23.72 -18.01
C SER A 82 -9.41 -22.42 -17.79
N ARG A 83 -9.91 -21.79 -18.86
CA ARG A 83 -10.72 -20.56 -18.73
C ARG A 83 -11.92 -20.73 -17.81
N ALA A 84 -12.59 -21.89 -17.87
CA ALA A 84 -13.73 -22.20 -17.01
C ALA A 84 -13.31 -22.35 -15.53
N THR A 85 -12.17 -22.97 -15.30
CA THR A 85 -11.59 -23.10 -13.95
C THR A 85 -11.13 -21.75 -13.40
N LEU A 86 -10.49 -20.95 -14.25
CA LEU A 86 -10.07 -19.59 -13.87
C LEU A 86 -11.28 -18.71 -13.50
N TYR A 87 -12.38 -18.83 -14.26
CA TYR A 87 -13.60 -18.09 -13.96
C TYR A 87 -14.11 -18.43 -12.55
N ARG A 88 -14.19 -19.72 -12.20
CA ARG A 88 -14.58 -20.17 -10.85
C ARG A 88 -13.64 -19.69 -9.76
N LEU A 89 -12.32 -19.76 -10.01
CA LEU A 89 -11.31 -19.26 -9.07
C LEU A 89 -11.46 -17.75 -8.84
N ALA A 90 -11.64 -16.99 -9.91
CA ALA A 90 -11.82 -15.54 -9.86
C ALA A 90 -13.12 -15.16 -9.11
N GLU A 91 -14.21 -15.90 -9.35
CA GLU A 91 -15.47 -15.74 -8.62
C GLU A 91 -15.29 -16.07 -7.13
N GLN A 92 -14.59 -17.17 -6.80
CA GLN A 92 -14.31 -17.56 -5.41
C GLN A 92 -13.44 -16.56 -4.66
N MET A 93 -12.51 -15.89 -5.36
CA MET A 93 -11.66 -14.85 -4.79
C MET A 93 -12.32 -13.45 -4.82
N ASP A 94 -13.55 -13.33 -5.34
CA ASP A 94 -14.30 -12.08 -5.50
C ASP A 94 -13.48 -10.99 -6.21
N VAL A 95 -12.82 -11.36 -7.33
CA VAL A 95 -12.02 -10.42 -8.10
C VAL A 95 -12.81 -9.81 -9.25
N ASP A 96 -12.53 -8.53 -9.54
CA ASP A 96 -13.13 -7.82 -10.68
C ASP A 96 -12.53 -8.25 -12.02
N TYR A 97 -11.21 -8.56 -12.01
CA TYR A 97 -10.46 -8.90 -13.21
C TYR A 97 -9.52 -10.08 -12.99
N ALA A 98 -9.31 -10.86 -14.05
CA ALA A 98 -8.25 -11.85 -14.08
C ALA A 98 -7.34 -11.61 -15.30
N VAL A 99 -6.03 -11.57 -15.08
CA VAL A 99 -5.03 -11.46 -16.14
C VAL A 99 -4.53 -12.85 -16.50
N LEU A 100 -4.69 -13.20 -17.79
CA LEU A 100 -4.11 -14.38 -18.42
C LEU A 100 -2.97 -13.95 -19.33
N GLY A 101 -1.96 -14.79 -19.45
CA GLY A 101 -0.88 -14.49 -20.37
C GLY A 101 -0.17 -15.73 -20.87
N SER A 102 0.62 -15.52 -21.91
CA SER A 102 1.55 -16.49 -22.45
C SER A 102 2.82 -15.81 -22.91
N TYR A 103 3.90 -16.57 -22.99
CA TYR A 103 5.15 -16.08 -23.55
C TYR A 103 5.78 -17.14 -24.47
N ASN A 104 6.54 -16.64 -25.43
CA ASN A 104 7.34 -17.42 -26.34
C ASN A 104 8.74 -16.82 -26.46
N TYR A 105 9.77 -17.64 -26.45
CA TYR A 105 11.14 -17.25 -26.73
C TYR A 105 11.68 -18.11 -27.89
N ASP A 106 12.04 -17.46 -29.00
CA ASP A 106 12.51 -18.12 -30.20
C ASP A 106 14.03 -18.29 -30.28
N GLY A 107 14.73 -18.00 -29.19
CA GLY A 107 16.20 -18.01 -29.11
C GLY A 107 16.84 -16.63 -29.29
N ALA A 108 16.09 -15.61 -29.72
CA ALA A 108 16.53 -14.23 -29.90
C ALA A 108 15.62 -13.23 -29.18
N ARG A 109 14.31 -13.40 -29.32
CA ARG A 109 13.29 -12.48 -28.78
C ARG A 109 12.32 -13.21 -27.87
N LEU A 110 12.03 -12.57 -26.77
CA LEU A 110 10.89 -12.89 -25.92
C LEU A 110 9.70 -12.11 -26.44
N THR A 111 8.60 -12.80 -26.70
CA THR A 111 7.29 -12.20 -27.00
C THR A 111 6.33 -12.65 -25.91
N ALA A 112 5.70 -11.70 -25.23
CA ALA A 112 4.73 -12.00 -24.20
C ALA A 112 3.39 -11.33 -24.53
N THR A 113 2.31 -12.03 -24.28
CA THR A 113 0.93 -11.56 -24.52
C THR A 113 0.16 -11.66 -23.23
N ALA A 114 -0.56 -10.59 -22.87
CA ALA A 114 -1.46 -10.56 -21.73
C ALA A 114 -2.88 -10.20 -22.19
N GLN A 115 -3.87 -10.77 -21.52
CA GLN A 115 -5.27 -10.52 -21.78
C GLN A 115 -6.06 -10.41 -20.49
N LEU A 116 -6.94 -9.44 -20.41
CA LEU A 116 -7.77 -9.17 -19.23
C LEU A 116 -9.15 -9.81 -19.39
N LEU A 117 -9.55 -10.62 -18.43
CA LEU A 117 -10.92 -11.11 -18.28
C LEU A 117 -11.66 -10.19 -17.31
N ASP A 118 -12.66 -9.47 -17.82
CA ASP A 118 -13.60 -8.70 -16.99
C ASP A 118 -14.65 -9.66 -16.43
N MET A 119 -14.64 -9.83 -15.11
CA MET A 119 -15.53 -10.78 -14.42
C MET A 119 -16.97 -10.27 -14.37
N ARG A 120 -17.18 -8.96 -14.28
CA ARG A 120 -18.52 -8.36 -14.26
C ARG A 120 -19.19 -8.41 -15.63
N ALA A 121 -18.44 -8.04 -16.67
CA ALA A 121 -18.92 -8.10 -18.05
C ALA A 121 -18.87 -9.51 -18.64
N GLN A 122 -18.22 -10.47 -17.98
CA GLN A 122 -17.97 -11.83 -18.44
C GLN A 122 -17.31 -11.86 -19.84
N LYS A 123 -16.37 -10.95 -20.05
CA LYS A 123 -15.78 -10.69 -21.36
C LYS A 123 -14.27 -10.64 -21.30
N LEU A 124 -13.61 -11.29 -22.28
CA LEU A 124 -12.21 -11.07 -22.56
C LEU A 124 -12.02 -9.75 -23.32
N LEU A 125 -11.17 -8.89 -22.78
CA LEU A 125 -10.78 -7.64 -23.43
C LEU A 125 -9.69 -7.92 -24.48
N PRO A 126 -9.38 -6.96 -25.37
CA PRO A 126 -8.31 -7.12 -26.35
C PRO A 126 -6.98 -7.50 -25.70
N ALA A 127 -6.25 -8.40 -26.33
CA ALA A 127 -4.91 -8.78 -25.87
C ALA A 127 -3.90 -7.67 -26.18
N ALA A 128 -2.96 -7.47 -25.27
CA ALA A 128 -1.75 -6.70 -25.50
C ALA A 128 -0.56 -7.63 -25.71
N THR A 129 0.36 -7.26 -26.58
CA THR A 129 1.55 -8.06 -26.90
C THR A 129 2.77 -7.16 -26.92
N GLU A 130 3.79 -7.53 -26.17
CA GLU A 130 5.07 -6.86 -26.09
C GLU A 130 6.21 -7.82 -26.41
N SER A 131 7.30 -7.30 -26.97
CA SER A 131 8.44 -8.14 -27.30
C SER A 131 9.76 -7.39 -27.20
N GLY A 132 10.80 -8.10 -26.76
CA GLY A 132 12.15 -7.58 -26.64
C GLY A 132 13.20 -8.68 -26.49
N PRO A 133 14.49 -8.34 -26.39
CA PRO A 133 15.51 -9.29 -25.97
C PRO A 133 15.17 -9.86 -24.60
N LEU A 134 15.52 -11.11 -24.31
CA LEU A 134 15.30 -11.70 -22.98
C LEU A 134 16.04 -10.91 -21.88
N THR A 135 17.18 -10.29 -22.20
CA THR A 135 17.91 -9.40 -21.27
C THR A 135 17.09 -8.20 -20.81
N ASP A 136 16.09 -7.82 -21.57
CA ASP A 136 15.20 -6.68 -21.31
C ASP A 136 13.82 -7.15 -20.79
N LEU A 137 13.78 -8.33 -20.13
CA LEU A 137 12.56 -8.92 -19.58
C LEU A 137 11.75 -7.90 -18.76
N GLY A 138 12.40 -7.16 -17.88
CA GLY A 138 11.74 -6.15 -17.07
C GLY A 138 11.02 -5.07 -17.87
N ALA A 139 11.57 -4.65 -19.02
CA ALA A 139 10.92 -3.69 -19.91
C ALA A 139 9.67 -4.30 -20.58
N VAL A 140 9.73 -5.58 -21.00
CA VAL A 140 8.58 -6.29 -21.58
C VAL A 140 7.47 -6.45 -20.55
N GLN A 141 7.82 -6.85 -19.33
CA GLN A 141 6.87 -6.99 -18.20
C GLN A 141 6.20 -5.66 -17.89
N SER A 142 6.98 -4.59 -17.78
CA SER A 142 6.47 -3.25 -17.43
C SER A 142 5.58 -2.67 -18.52
N ALA A 143 5.92 -2.90 -19.79
CA ALA A 143 5.10 -2.46 -20.90
C ALA A 143 3.72 -3.14 -20.90
N LEU A 144 3.70 -4.47 -20.68
CA LEU A 144 2.44 -5.23 -20.55
C LEU A 144 1.65 -4.81 -19.29
N ALA A 145 2.33 -4.57 -18.16
CA ALA A 145 1.68 -4.10 -16.93
C ALA A 145 0.96 -2.77 -17.18
N TRP A 146 1.61 -1.81 -17.85
CA TRP A 146 0.98 -0.56 -18.23
C TRP A 146 -0.23 -0.77 -19.15
N ASP A 147 -0.14 -1.66 -20.15
CA ASP A 147 -1.24 -1.96 -21.06
C ASP A 147 -2.44 -2.53 -20.29
N MET A 148 -2.21 -3.44 -19.33
CA MET A 148 -3.27 -3.97 -18.46
C MET A 148 -3.85 -2.89 -17.56
N LEU A 149 -3.01 -2.04 -16.96
CA LEU A 149 -3.46 -0.93 -16.14
C LEU A 149 -4.40 0.01 -16.91
N ARG A 150 -4.06 0.35 -18.15
CA ARG A 150 -4.91 1.18 -19.04
C ARG A 150 -6.26 0.54 -19.40
N LEU A 151 -6.32 -0.78 -19.46
CA LEU A 151 -7.59 -1.49 -19.66
C LEU A 151 -8.45 -1.50 -18.39
N ILE A 152 -7.83 -1.63 -17.20
CA ILE A 152 -8.51 -1.59 -15.90
C ILE A 152 -8.93 -0.16 -15.55
N ARG A 153 -8.02 0.80 -15.77
CA ARG A 153 -8.16 2.22 -15.45
C ARG A 153 -8.13 3.06 -16.71
N THR A 154 -9.27 3.28 -17.34
CA THR A 154 -9.39 4.10 -18.56
C THR A 154 -9.07 5.57 -18.32
N ASP A 155 -9.17 6.02 -17.07
CA ASP A 155 -8.82 7.36 -16.59
C ASP A 155 -7.33 7.56 -16.28
N TYR A 156 -6.51 6.49 -16.29
CA TYR A 156 -5.09 6.57 -15.98
C TYR A 156 -4.34 7.43 -17.01
N SER A 157 -3.81 8.57 -16.58
CA SER A 157 -3.32 9.64 -17.45
C SER A 157 -1.83 9.55 -17.80
N LEU A 158 -1.03 8.78 -17.00
CA LEU A 158 0.42 8.74 -17.20
C LEU A 158 0.79 8.03 -18.51
N PRO A 159 1.49 8.72 -19.46
CA PRO A 159 1.93 8.09 -20.72
C PRO A 159 2.88 6.91 -20.47
N LYS A 160 2.87 5.93 -21.39
CA LYS A 160 3.67 4.70 -21.28
C LYS A 160 5.16 4.98 -21.11
N GLU A 161 5.69 5.94 -21.85
CA GLU A 161 7.10 6.33 -21.79
C GLU A 161 7.49 6.87 -20.41
N LYS A 162 6.63 7.70 -19.82
CA LYS A 162 6.85 8.22 -18.45
C LYS A 162 6.70 7.13 -17.40
N TYR A 163 5.75 6.21 -17.56
CA TYR A 163 5.58 5.07 -16.68
C TYR A 163 6.84 4.20 -16.68
N LEU A 164 7.32 3.82 -17.86
CA LEU A 164 8.51 2.98 -18.01
C LEU A 164 9.79 3.67 -17.48
N ALA A 165 9.91 4.99 -17.63
CA ALA A 165 11.05 5.74 -17.12
C ALA A 165 11.17 5.75 -15.59
N ASN A 166 10.09 5.49 -14.88
CA ASN A 166 10.06 5.44 -13.42
C ASN A 166 10.43 4.06 -12.85
N ILE A 167 10.57 3.04 -13.70
CA ILE A 167 10.85 1.68 -13.28
C ILE A 167 12.36 1.44 -13.27
N THR A 168 12.88 1.00 -12.13
CA THR A 168 14.29 0.61 -12.00
C THR A 168 14.46 -0.79 -12.62
N PRO A 169 15.32 -0.95 -13.65
CA PRO A 169 15.55 -2.26 -14.25
C PRO A 169 16.22 -3.21 -13.25
N VAL A 170 15.69 -4.41 -13.14
CA VAL A 170 16.33 -5.52 -12.43
C VAL A 170 17.13 -6.35 -13.43
N ARG A 171 18.34 -6.75 -13.07
CA ARG A 171 19.15 -7.66 -13.90
C ARG A 171 18.44 -8.99 -14.07
N LEU A 172 18.45 -9.52 -15.28
CA LEU A 172 17.77 -10.77 -15.64
C LEU A 172 18.18 -11.94 -14.74
N ASP A 173 19.48 -12.12 -14.52
CA ASP A 173 20.02 -13.20 -13.68
C ASP A 173 19.63 -13.05 -12.21
N ALA A 174 19.56 -11.83 -11.69
CA ALA A 174 19.08 -11.56 -10.33
C ALA A 174 17.58 -11.85 -10.21
N GLN A 175 16.77 -11.45 -11.20
CA GLN A 175 15.34 -11.74 -11.24
C GLN A 175 15.08 -13.26 -11.35
N GLU A 176 15.85 -13.97 -12.19
CA GLU A 176 15.75 -15.43 -12.28
C GLU A 176 16.01 -16.08 -10.92
N GLN A 177 17.09 -15.68 -10.21
CA GLN A 177 17.39 -16.22 -8.90
C GLN A 177 16.31 -15.89 -7.88
N TYR A 178 15.77 -14.68 -7.89
CA TYR A 178 14.66 -14.30 -7.02
C TYR A 178 13.44 -15.20 -7.24
N ILE A 179 13.00 -15.36 -8.51
CA ILE A 179 11.83 -16.20 -8.83
C ILE A 179 12.09 -17.68 -8.52
N ARG A 180 13.31 -18.19 -8.76
CA ARG A 180 13.67 -19.55 -8.34
C ARG A 180 13.58 -19.71 -6.82
N GLY A 181 13.93 -18.69 -6.05
CA GLY A 181 13.72 -18.65 -4.60
C GLY A 181 12.23 -18.67 -4.22
N VAL A 182 11.38 -17.91 -4.91
CA VAL A 182 9.91 -17.92 -4.71
C VAL A 182 9.33 -19.31 -4.98
N LEU A 183 9.84 -20.02 -5.98
CA LEU A 183 9.38 -21.35 -6.40
C LEU A 183 10.04 -22.51 -5.62
N ALA A 184 11.11 -22.25 -4.89
CA ALA A 184 11.88 -23.29 -4.19
C ALA A 184 11.05 -24.01 -3.12
N PRO A 185 11.10 -25.35 -3.06
CA PRO A 185 10.29 -26.13 -2.14
C PRO A 185 10.83 -26.14 -0.70
N SER A 186 12.13 -25.89 -0.51
CA SER A 186 12.76 -25.90 0.83
C SER A 186 13.27 -24.54 1.25
N GLN A 187 13.34 -24.30 2.55
CA GLN A 187 13.87 -23.05 3.10
C GLN A 187 15.36 -22.88 2.77
N GLU A 188 16.10 -23.96 2.70
CA GLU A 188 17.53 -23.96 2.35
C GLU A 188 17.76 -23.51 0.90
N GLU A 189 16.96 -24.02 -0.03
CA GLU A 189 17.02 -23.60 -1.44
C GLU A 189 16.58 -22.14 -1.59
N LYS A 190 15.52 -21.70 -0.87
CA LYS A 190 15.10 -20.29 -0.84
C LYS A 190 16.27 -19.38 -0.44
N VAL A 191 16.93 -19.69 0.67
CA VAL A 191 18.09 -18.92 1.15
C VAL A 191 19.20 -18.87 0.10
N GLN A 192 19.51 -19.98 -0.58
CA GLN A 192 20.55 -20.02 -1.61
C GLN A 192 20.21 -19.10 -2.77
N HIS A 193 18.99 -19.20 -3.29
CA HIS A 193 18.54 -18.40 -4.42
C HIS A 193 18.43 -16.91 -4.09
N TYR A 194 17.85 -16.55 -2.94
CA TYR A 194 17.76 -15.15 -2.54
C TYR A 194 19.12 -14.52 -2.24
N LYS A 195 20.07 -15.27 -1.65
CA LYS A 195 21.45 -14.81 -1.49
C LYS A 195 22.11 -14.52 -2.83
N GLU A 196 21.88 -15.38 -3.82
CA GLU A 196 22.45 -15.17 -5.14
C GLU A 196 21.77 -13.97 -5.84
N ALA A 197 20.45 -13.80 -5.71
CA ALA A 197 19.72 -12.65 -6.23
C ALA A 197 20.30 -11.32 -5.70
N VAL A 198 20.48 -11.20 -4.38
CA VAL A 198 21.04 -9.98 -3.76
C VAL A 198 22.53 -9.80 -4.04
N ARG A 199 23.28 -10.87 -4.27
CA ARG A 199 24.67 -10.78 -4.72
C ARG A 199 24.78 -10.21 -6.13
N LEU A 200 23.89 -10.62 -7.02
CA LEU A 200 23.84 -10.16 -8.42
C LEU A 200 23.28 -8.74 -8.53
N ASN A 201 22.30 -8.40 -7.69
CA ASN A 201 21.72 -7.05 -7.60
C ASN A 201 21.52 -6.63 -6.13
N PRO A 202 22.49 -5.96 -5.51
CA PRO A 202 22.38 -5.51 -4.12
C PRO A 202 21.25 -4.50 -3.85
N ALA A 203 20.70 -3.87 -4.88
CA ALA A 203 19.58 -2.95 -4.75
C ALA A 203 18.20 -3.65 -4.82
N TYR A 204 18.14 -4.98 -4.95
CA TYR A 204 16.89 -5.74 -5.11
C TYR A 204 16.18 -5.89 -3.76
N ALA A 205 15.33 -4.94 -3.44
CA ALA A 205 14.66 -4.82 -2.13
C ALA A 205 13.78 -6.05 -1.80
N GLU A 206 13.03 -6.57 -2.78
CA GLU A 206 12.15 -7.73 -2.63
C GLU A 206 12.96 -8.99 -2.30
N ALA A 207 14.13 -9.16 -2.91
CA ALA A 207 15.00 -10.29 -2.61
C ALA A 207 15.58 -10.21 -1.18
N TRP A 208 15.92 -9.01 -0.71
CA TRP A 208 16.33 -8.79 0.68
C TRP A 208 15.20 -9.06 1.67
N LEU A 209 13.97 -8.62 1.37
CA LEU A 209 12.79 -8.90 2.19
C LEU A 209 12.59 -10.41 2.33
N GLU A 210 12.51 -11.14 1.19
CA GLU A 210 12.24 -12.58 1.20
C GLU A 210 13.38 -13.39 1.85
N LEU A 211 14.63 -12.97 1.69
CA LEU A 211 15.77 -13.55 2.41
C LEU A 211 15.61 -13.37 3.93
N GLY A 212 15.25 -12.17 4.36
CA GLY A 212 15.04 -11.85 5.76
C GLY A 212 13.87 -12.60 6.38
N LYS A 213 12.72 -12.68 5.68
CA LYS A 213 11.54 -13.48 6.08
C LYS A 213 11.89 -14.97 6.19
N THR A 214 12.69 -15.48 5.25
CA THR A 214 13.13 -16.88 5.25
C THR A 214 13.99 -17.17 6.48
N TYR A 215 14.96 -16.31 6.81
CA TYR A 215 15.75 -16.45 8.02
C TYR A 215 14.92 -16.31 9.30
N PHE A 216 13.97 -15.38 9.33
CA PHE A 216 13.04 -15.22 10.46
C PHE A 216 12.24 -16.50 10.69
N GLY A 217 11.69 -17.11 9.63
CA GLY A 217 10.97 -18.38 9.69
C GLY A 217 11.83 -19.54 10.23
N GLN A 218 13.13 -19.55 9.94
CA GLN A 218 14.11 -20.49 10.50
C GLN A 218 14.54 -20.13 11.94
N ARG A 219 14.05 -19.02 12.51
CA ARG A 219 14.43 -18.46 13.83
C ARG A 219 15.91 -18.05 13.90
N VAL A 220 16.51 -17.71 12.79
CA VAL A 220 17.90 -17.22 12.69
C VAL A 220 17.86 -15.69 12.62
N TYR A 221 17.66 -15.06 13.79
CA TYR A 221 17.25 -13.66 13.87
C TYR A 221 18.35 -12.67 13.46
N GLU A 222 19.61 -12.90 13.79
CA GLU A 222 20.73 -11.99 13.42
C GLU A 222 20.90 -11.87 11.88
N PRO A 223 20.95 -12.96 11.09
CA PRO A 223 20.89 -12.88 9.63
C PRO A 223 19.60 -12.26 9.09
N ALA A 224 18.44 -12.50 9.75
CA ALA A 224 17.19 -11.85 9.36
C ALA A 224 17.28 -10.33 9.51
N ILE A 225 17.76 -9.83 10.64
CA ILE A 225 18.00 -8.39 10.90
C ILE A 225 18.94 -7.81 9.84
N SER A 226 20.06 -8.50 9.57
CA SER A 226 21.04 -8.06 8.58
C SER A 226 20.42 -7.90 7.18
N ALA A 227 19.64 -8.90 6.74
CA ALA A 227 19.00 -8.87 5.42
C ALA A 227 17.90 -7.79 5.34
N LEU A 228 16.99 -7.74 6.33
CA LEU A 228 15.87 -6.78 6.35
C LEU A 228 16.33 -5.33 6.43
N SER A 229 17.47 -5.08 7.08
CA SER A 229 18.06 -3.74 7.17
C SER A 229 18.64 -3.25 5.83
N GLN A 230 18.81 -4.11 4.82
CA GLN A 230 19.24 -3.71 3.47
C GLN A 230 18.08 -3.14 2.63
N VAL A 231 16.84 -3.33 3.05
CA VAL A 231 15.67 -2.81 2.32
C VAL A 231 15.61 -1.29 2.46
N PRO A 232 15.68 -0.52 1.36
CA PRO A 232 15.64 0.93 1.42
C PRO A 232 14.31 1.43 1.99
N PRO A 233 14.30 2.47 2.84
CA PRO A 233 13.06 3.04 3.41
C PRO A 233 12.06 3.58 2.37
N SER A 234 12.53 3.88 1.16
CA SER A 234 11.71 4.33 0.02
C SER A 234 11.11 3.20 -0.80
N SER A 235 11.51 1.95 -0.56
CA SER A 235 10.96 0.79 -1.27
C SER A 235 9.50 0.56 -0.90
N ALA A 236 8.71 0.04 -1.84
CA ALA A 236 7.33 -0.38 -1.63
C ALA A 236 7.23 -1.45 -0.52
N VAL A 237 8.23 -2.34 -0.42
CA VAL A 237 8.27 -3.42 0.58
C VAL A 237 8.90 -2.99 1.91
N ALA A 238 9.25 -1.71 2.09
CA ALA A 238 9.91 -1.24 3.31
C ALA A 238 9.05 -1.40 4.58
N ARG A 239 7.71 -1.31 4.47
CA ARG A 239 6.79 -1.50 5.60
C ARG A 239 6.84 -2.92 6.11
N GLU A 240 6.67 -3.89 5.23
CA GLU A 240 6.74 -5.31 5.56
C GLU A 240 8.13 -5.69 6.10
N ALA A 241 9.21 -5.19 5.46
CA ALA A 241 10.57 -5.41 5.93
C ALA A 241 10.79 -4.88 7.36
N ASN A 242 10.29 -3.69 7.68
CA ASN A 242 10.38 -3.16 9.03
C ASN A 242 9.50 -3.91 10.04
N PHE A 243 8.37 -4.47 9.64
CA PHE A 243 7.59 -5.33 10.53
C PHE A 243 8.38 -6.57 10.95
N TYR A 244 8.94 -7.31 9.98
CA TYR A 244 9.76 -8.50 10.28
C TYR A 244 11.10 -8.15 10.94
N LEU A 245 11.69 -6.99 10.63
CA LEU A 245 12.85 -6.45 11.34
C LEU A 245 12.53 -6.20 12.83
N GLY A 246 11.37 -5.61 13.10
CA GLY A 246 10.89 -5.40 14.47
C GLY A 246 10.70 -6.72 15.23
N LEU A 247 10.12 -7.73 14.59
CA LEU A 247 9.98 -9.07 15.17
C LEU A 247 11.33 -9.74 15.43
N ALA A 248 12.24 -9.73 14.46
CA ALA A 248 13.56 -10.34 14.60
C ALA A 248 14.38 -9.67 15.73
N ALA A 249 14.36 -8.34 15.78
CA ALA A 249 15.00 -7.56 16.84
C ALA A 249 14.37 -7.83 18.23
N TYR A 250 13.04 -7.98 18.30
CA TYR A 250 12.35 -8.36 19.54
C TYR A 250 12.85 -9.71 20.07
N TYR A 251 12.96 -10.73 19.20
CA TYR A 251 13.45 -12.06 19.61
C TYR A 251 14.93 -12.10 19.96
N GLN A 252 15.72 -11.16 19.42
CA GLN A 252 17.13 -10.94 19.84
C GLN A 252 17.25 -10.17 21.17
N GLY A 253 16.13 -9.63 21.69
CA GLY A 253 16.15 -8.76 22.88
C GLY A 253 16.55 -7.31 22.58
N GLU A 254 16.68 -6.93 21.32
CA GLU A 254 17.01 -5.58 20.86
C GLU A 254 15.76 -4.69 20.81
N PHE A 255 15.12 -4.50 21.97
CA PHE A 255 13.82 -3.82 22.06
C PHE A 255 13.83 -2.38 21.52
N ALA A 256 14.98 -1.69 21.55
CA ALA A 256 15.07 -0.34 20.99
C ALA A 256 14.98 -0.35 19.45
N SER A 257 15.67 -1.29 18.82
CA SER A 257 15.63 -1.51 17.37
C SER A 257 14.23 -1.96 16.94
N ALA A 258 13.61 -2.88 17.70
CA ALA A 258 12.25 -3.34 17.46
C ALA A 258 11.23 -2.19 17.52
N GLU A 259 11.30 -1.30 18.52
CA GLU A 259 10.43 -0.13 18.64
C GLU A 259 10.58 0.78 17.41
N THR A 260 11.82 1.08 16.98
CA THR A 260 12.07 1.94 15.82
C THR A 260 11.48 1.34 14.54
N ALA A 261 11.65 0.04 14.34
CA ALA A 261 11.14 -0.66 13.17
C ALA A 261 9.59 -0.68 13.14
N PHE A 262 8.93 -1.01 14.26
CA PHE A 262 7.46 -0.94 14.32
C PHE A 262 6.92 0.48 14.21
N GLN A 263 7.61 1.50 14.75
CA GLN A 263 7.23 2.91 14.58
C GLN A 263 7.29 3.35 13.13
N PHE A 264 8.27 2.85 12.36
CA PHE A 264 8.34 3.12 10.92
C PHE A 264 7.07 2.67 10.20
N VAL A 265 6.53 1.50 10.55
CA VAL A 265 5.27 0.99 9.98
C VAL A 265 4.08 1.81 10.49
N ALA A 266 3.95 1.99 11.81
CA ALA A 266 2.82 2.69 12.45
C ALA A 266 2.67 4.15 11.99
N ALA A 267 3.78 4.80 11.58
CA ALA A 267 3.75 6.15 11.02
C ALA A 267 3.16 6.22 9.60
N ARG A 268 2.99 5.06 8.95
CA ARG A 268 2.50 4.96 7.56
C ARG A 268 1.17 4.23 7.44
N LEU A 269 0.96 3.21 8.26
CA LEU A 269 -0.28 2.41 8.28
C LEU A 269 -0.69 2.12 9.73
N PRO A 270 -1.96 2.37 10.09
CA PRO A 270 -2.46 2.16 11.45
C PRO A 270 -2.88 0.69 11.68
N LEU A 271 -1.99 -0.26 11.44
CA LEU A 271 -2.26 -1.68 11.60
C LEU A 271 -2.37 -2.08 13.08
N ALA A 272 -3.38 -2.87 13.43
CA ALA A 272 -3.67 -3.29 14.80
C ALA A 272 -2.52 -4.11 15.40
N GLU A 273 -1.99 -5.06 14.64
CA GLU A 273 -0.86 -5.91 15.03
C GLU A 273 0.43 -5.11 15.28
N VAL A 274 0.64 -4.02 14.53
CA VAL A 274 1.79 -3.14 14.71
C VAL A 274 1.67 -2.35 16.02
N TYR A 275 0.49 -1.81 16.33
CA TYR A 275 0.25 -1.17 17.62
C TYR A 275 0.35 -2.15 18.79
N ASN A 276 -0.17 -3.36 18.64
CA ASN A 276 0.01 -4.42 19.62
C ASN A 276 1.50 -4.68 19.90
N ASN A 277 2.29 -4.85 18.84
CA ASN A 277 3.72 -5.15 18.96
C ASN A 277 4.50 -3.97 19.56
N LEU A 278 4.12 -2.72 19.25
CA LEU A 278 4.65 -1.54 19.93
C LEU A 278 4.31 -1.54 21.43
N GLY A 279 3.10 -1.94 21.78
CA GLY A 279 2.68 -2.10 23.19
C GLY A 279 3.53 -3.14 23.92
N VAL A 280 3.75 -4.30 23.30
CA VAL A 280 4.61 -5.37 23.82
C VAL A 280 6.04 -4.88 24.03
N VAL A 281 6.63 -4.24 23.03
CA VAL A 281 8.01 -3.71 23.12
C VAL A 281 8.11 -2.60 24.16
N ALA A 282 7.12 -1.70 24.24
CA ALA A 282 7.09 -0.65 25.26
C ALA A 282 7.02 -1.23 26.68
N ALA A 283 6.20 -2.27 26.89
CA ALA A 283 6.11 -2.99 28.17
C ALA A 283 7.46 -3.63 28.54
N ARG A 284 8.14 -4.31 27.60
CA ARG A 284 9.49 -4.88 27.81
C ARG A 284 10.54 -3.84 28.17
N ARG A 285 10.38 -2.60 27.69
CA ARG A 285 11.26 -1.46 28.01
C ARG A 285 10.82 -0.72 29.28
N GLY A 286 9.77 -1.15 29.97
CA GLY A 286 9.23 -0.48 31.15
C GLY A 286 8.64 0.91 30.86
N ARG A 287 8.17 1.16 29.64
CA ARG A 287 7.60 2.45 29.24
C ARG A 287 6.12 2.54 29.61
N LYS A 288 5.69 3.72 30.07
CA LYS A 288 4.31 3.95 30.53
C LYS A 288 3.27 4.01 29.40
N ASN A 289 3.70 4.23 28.16
CA ASN A 289 2.82 4.34 26.99
C ASN A 289 2.41 2.98 26.36
N SER A 290 2.75 1.86 27.00
CA SER A 290 2.33 0.53 26.52
C SER A 290 0.81 0.39 26.44
N THR A 291 0.08 0.87 27.47
CA THR A 291 -1.39 0.85 27.50
C THR A 291 -2.00 1.59 26.32
N GLU A 292 -1.49 2.79 25.99
CA GLU A 292 -1.98 3.57 24.85
C GLU A 292 -1.84 2.81 23.52
N TYR A 293 -0.75 2.09 23.34
CA TYR A 293 -0.56 1.27 22.14
C TYR A 293 -1.53 0.10 22.08
N PHE A 294 -1.75 -0.61 23.20
CA PHE A 294 -2.75 -1.69 23.23
C PHE A 294 -4.18 -1.17 23.03
N GLU A 295 -4.53 0.00 23.55
CA GLU A 295 -5.81 0.66 23.28
C GLU A 295 -5.98 0.98 21.78
N LYS A 296 -4.91 1.39 21.08
CA LYS A 296 -4.93 1.61 19.63
C LYS A 296 -5.16 0.29 18.89
N ALA A 297 -4.51 -0.80 19.31
CA ALA A 297 -4.71 -2.12 18.71
C ALA A 297 -6.17 -2.57 18.83
N VAL A 298 -6.75 -2.51 20.04
CA VAL A 298 -8.17 -2.86 20.28
C VAL A 298 -9.13 -1.97 19.49
N ARG A 299 -8.86 -0.67 19.35
CA ARG A 299 -9.71 0.22 18.53
C ARG A 299 -9.68 -0.12 17.05
N ASN A 300 -8.53 -0.57 16.54
CA ASN A 300 -8.37 -0.88 15.11
C ASN A 300 -8.92 -2.26 14.76
N ASP A 301 -8.82 -3.22 15.68
CA ASP A 301 -9.47 -4.53 15.55
C ASP A 301 -10.00 -4.99 16.93
N PRO A 302 -11.26 -4.72 17.23
CA PRO A 302 -11.87 -5.13 18.49
C PRO A 302 -12.25 -6.60 18.55
N SER A 303 -12.01 -7.39 17.51
CA SER A 303 -12.38 -8.80 17.45
C SER A 303 -11.24 -9.75 17.87
N ASP A 304 -10.00 -9.26 17.89
CA ASP A 304 -8.82 -10.09 18.23
C ASP A 304 -8.66 -10.24 19.76
N PRO A 305 -8.76 -11.47 20.29
CA PRO A 305 -8.68 -11.70 21.73
C PRO A 305 -7.32 -11.37 22.35
N ASP A 306 -6.23 -11.42 21.59
CA ASP A 306 -4.89 -11.15 22.10
C ASP A 306 -4.68 -9.66 22.41
N TYR A 307 -5.33 -8.77 21.66
CA TYR A 307 -5.26 -7.33 21.93
C TYR A 307 -5.94 -6.99 23.24
N HIS A 308 -7.13 -7.55 23.49
CA HIS A 308 -7.85 -7.41 24.76
C HIS A 308 -7.07 -8.03 25.93
N PHE A 309 -6.45 -9.19 25.69
CA PHE A 309 -5.61 -9.83 26.70
C PHE A 309 -4.41 -8.95 27.11
N ASN A 310 -3.68 -8.42 26.13
CA ASN A 310 -2.53 -7.55 26.38
C ASN A 310 -2.93 -6.23 27.05
N LEU A 311 -4.06 -5.64 26.63
CA LEU A 311 -4.62 -4.45 27.27
C LEU A 311 -5.02 -4.76 28.73
N GLY A 312 -5.64 -5.92 28.97
CA GLY A 312 -5.98 -6.40 30.32
C GLY A 312 -4.77 -6.54 31.23
N ILE A 313 -3.66 -7.10 30.74
CA ILE A 313 -2.39 -7.15 31.48
C ILE A 313 -1.91 -5.74 31.80
N SER A 314 -1.85 -4.87 30.81
CA SER A 314 -1.33 -3.51 30.96
C SER A 314 -2.13 -2.68 31.95
N LEU A 315 -3.47 -2.74 31.90
CA LEU A 315 -4.37 -2.07 32.86
C LEU A 315 -4.21 -2.64 34.27
N SER A 316 -4.07 -3.97 34.41
CA SER A 316 -3.82 -4.60 35.72
C SER A 316 -2.52 -4.10 36.36
N LEU A 317 -1.44 -4.00 35.58
CA LEU A 317 -0.16 -3.47 36.02
C LEU A 317 -0.23 -1.97 36.37
N ALA A 318 -1.11 -1.22 35.70
CA ALA A 318 -1.39 0.18 35.97
C ALA A 318 -2.31 0.39 37.22
N GLY A 319 -2.85 -0.70 37.80
CA GLY A 319 -3.73 -0.66 38.97
C GLY A 319 -5.23 -0.53 38.65
N ASP A 320 -5.62 -0.46 37.35
CA ASP A 320 -7.03 -0.49 36.92
C ASP A 320 -7.54 -1.92 36.82
N SER A 321 -7.80 -2.54 37.96
CA SER A 321 -8.33 -3.92 38.01
C SER A 321 -9.73 -4.04 37.37
N ALA A 322 -10.55 -2.99 37.42
CA ALA A 322 -11.88 -3.02 36.82
C ALA A 322 -11.82 -2.98 35.28
N GLY A 323 -10.97 -2.10 34.74
CA GLY A 323 -10.66 -2.06 33.32
C GLY A 323 -10.07 -3.37 32.82
N ALA A 324 -9.06 -3.88 33.50
CA ALA A 324 -8.43 -5.16 33.21
C ALA A 324 -9.44 -6.32 33.15
N ALA A 325 -10.36 -6.39 34.13
CA ALA A 325 -11.38 -7.44 34.17
C ALA A 325 -12.41 -7.31 33.01
N ARG A 326 -12.70 -6.11 32.53
CA ARG A 326 -13.56 -5.92 31.32
C ARG A 326 -12.86 -6.46 30.08
N GLU A 327 -11.63 -6.03 29.83
CA GLU A 327 -10.88 -6.45 28.65
C GLU A 327 -10.66 -7.98 28.63
N LEU A 328 -10.34 -8.59 29.77
CA LEU A 328 -10.18 -10.05 29.85
C LEU A 328 -11.48 -10.83 29.61
N ARG A 329 -12.65 -10.27 29.99
CA ARG A 329 -13.94 -10.89 29.64
C ARG A 329 -14.17 -10.83 28.13
N THR A 330 -13.89 -9.70 27.50
CA THR A 330 -13.99 -9.57 26.03
C THR A 330 -13.02 -10.54 25.34
N ALA A 331 -11.78 -10.67 25.81
CA ALA A 331 -10.86 -11.68 25.29
C ALA A 331 -11.46 -13.11 25.37
N LEU A 332 -12.12 -13.46 26.50
CA LEU A 332 -12.77 -14.75 26.70
C LEU A 332 -14.08 -14.90 25.90
N GLU A 333 -14.79 -13.83 25.55
CA GLU A 333 -15.93 -13.88 24.64
C GLU A 333 -15.49 -14.32 23.24
N HIS A 334 -14.35 -13.81 22.77
CA HIS A 334 -13.78 -14.19 21.47
C HIS A 334 -13.00 -15.52 21.51
N HIS A 335 -12.35 -15.83 22.65
CA HIS A 335 -11.60 -17.08 22.83
C HIS A 335 -11.94 -17.75 24.19
N PRO A 336 -13.08 -18.47 24.29
CA PRO A 336 -13.58 -19.01 25.57
C PRO A 336 -12.65 -20.01 26.27
N ASN A 337 -11.74 -20.64 25.55
CA ASN A 337 -10.83 -21.65 26.07
C ASN A 337 -9.45 -21.10 26.49
N ASP A 338 -9.29 -19.78 26.54
CA ASP A 338 -8.03 -19.14 26.95
C ASP A 338 -7.81 -19.29 28.46
N SER A 339 -6.99 -20.27 28.85
CA SER A 339 -6.69 -20.57 30.24
C SER A 339 -5.91 -19.46 30.95
N GLU A 340 -5.04 -18.72 30.22
CA GLU A 340 -4.25 -17.61 30.79
C GLU A 340 -5.14 -16.41 31.08
N ALA A 341 -6.01 -16.03 30.13
CA ALA A 341 -6.97 -14.95 30.32
C ALA A 341 -7.93 -15.26 31.50
N LYS A 342 -8.40 -16.50 31.58
CA LYS A 342 -9.26 -16.96 32.67
C LYS A 342 -8.55 -16.87 34.03
N ALA A 343 -7.34 -17.41 34.14
CA ALA A 343 -6.57 -17.41 35.38
C ALA A 343 -6.29 -15.97 35.84
N LEU A 344 -5.95 -15.06 34.90
CA LEU A 344 -5.73 -13.64 35.20
C LEU A 344 -7.03 -12.96 35.69
N LEU A 345 -8.16 -13.18 35.01
CA LEU A 345 -9.46 -12.66 35.39
C LEU A 345 -9.87 -13.16 36.79
N ASP A 346 -9.73 -14.45 37.08
CA ASP A 346 -10.03 -15.05 38.36
C ASP A 346 -9.17 -14.42 39.48
N SER A 347 -7.89 -14.14 39.21
CA SER A 347 -6.99 -13.48 40.18
C SER A 347 -7.41 -12.04 40.52
N LEU A 348 -8.03 -11.35 39.57
CA LEU A 348 -8.51 -9.97 39.76
C LEU A 348 -9.87 -9.88 40.41
N THR A 349 -10.73 -10.90 40.26
CA THR A 349 -12.12 -10.90 40.68
C THR A 349 -12.38 -11.71 41.95
N SER A 350 -11.43 -12.60 42.36
CA SER A 350 -11.56 -13.39 43.58
C SER A 350 -11.54 -12.51 44.82
N PRO A 351 -12.47 -12.70 45.79
CA PRO A 351 -12.47 -11.95 47.02
C PRO A 351 -11.19 -12.24 47.80
N LYS A 352 -10.37 -11.23 48.02
CA LYS A 352 -9.14 -11.34 48.84
C LYS A 352 -9.55 -11.49 50.32
N VAL A 353 -9.50 -12.72 50.82
CA VAL A 353 -9.64 -12.97 52.28
C VAL A 353 -8.34 -12.53 52.96
N GLY A 354 -8.35 -11.35 53.54
CA GLY A 354 -7.49 -10.99 54.67
C GLY A 354 -6.04 -10.60 54.44
N VAL A 355 -5.66 -9.98 53.29
CA VAL A 355 -4.31 -9.38 53.17
C VAL A 355 -4.39 -8.01 52.51
N ALA A 356 -3.77 -7.02 53.17
CA ALA A 356 -3.64 -5.64 52.72
C ALA A 356 -2.94 -5.54 51.33
N ALA A 357 -3.41 -4.56 50.54
CA ALA A 357 -2.86 -4.08 49.24
C ALA A 357 -2.36 -5.16 48.30
N ALA A 358 -2.97 -5.21 47.10
CA ALA A 358 -2.62 -6.12 46.04
C ALA A 358 -1.10 -6.33 45.91
N ALA A 359 -0.62 -7.51 46.32
CA ALA A 359 0.71 -7.93 45.88
C ALA A 359 0.72 -7.89 44.35
N PRO A 360 1.74 -7.31 43.71
CA PRO A 360 1.87 -7.39 42.30
C PRO A 360 1.76 -8.87 41.90
N ILE A 361 1.02 -9.17 40.81
CA ILE A 361 0.90 -10.53 40.27
C ILE A 361 2.33 -11.04 40.13
N ALA A 362 2.73 -12.00 40.95
CA ALA A 362 4.13 -12.43 41.12
C ALA A 362 4.75 -12.95 39.81
N LYS A 363 3.93 -13.18 38.78
CA LYS A 363 4.32 -13.43 37.41
C LYS A 363 3.11 -13.13 36.49
N ALA A 364 3.00 -11.88 36.02
CA ALA A 364 2.07 -11.59 34.95
C ALA A 364 2.41 -12.47 33.73
N PRO A 365 1.41 -13.05 33.05
CA PRO A 365 1.67 -13.75 31.79
C PRO A 365 2.38 -12.80 30.81
N ALA A 366 3.12 -13.37 29.87
CA ALA A 366 3.80 -12.57 28.87
C ALA A 366 2.79 -12.00 27.86
N GLU A 367 2.99 -10.76 27.47
CA GLU A 367 2.20 -10.15 26.42
C GLU A 367 2.38 -10.93 25.10
N ARG A 368 1.30 -11.02 24.30
CA ARG A 368 1.26 -11.76 23.05
C ARG A 368 1.66 -10.87 21.88
N ILE A 369 2.80 -11.21 21.24
CA ILE A 369 3.26 -10.52 20.04
C ILE A 369 2.60 -11.14 18.79
N LYS A 370 2.25 -10.31 17.80
CA LYS A 370 1.68 -10.75 16.53
C LYS A 370 2.78 -10.95 15.49
N HIS A 371 2.66 -12.05 14.73
CA HIS A 371 3.62 -12.44 13.69
C HIS A 371 3.10 -12.19 12.28
N ASN A 372 1.79 -12.07 12.11
CA ASN A 372 1.17 -11.82 10.83
C ASN A 372 1.22 -10.34 10.51
N TYR A 373 1.72 -10.01 9.33
CA TYR A 373 1.63 -8.69 8.75
C TYR A 373 0.43 -8.67 7.80
N ASP A 374 -0.59 -7.91 8.14
CA ASP A 374 -1.88 -7.97 7.46
C ASP A 374 -2.25 -6.66 6.75
N GLU A 375 -1.28 -6.10 6.01
CA GLU A 375 -1.50 -4.93 5.16
C GLU A 375 -2.56 -5.20 4.08
N ASP A 376 -2.61 -6.42 3.55
CA ASP A 376 -3.52 -6.78 2.46
C ASP A 376 -4.98 -6.72 2.89
N THR A 377 -5.34 -7.32 4.04
CA THR A 377 -6.69 -7.22 4.60
C THR A 377 -7.06 -5.77 4.92
N PHE A 378 -6.14 -5.01 5.51
CA PHE A 378 -6.35 -3.59 5.78
C PHE A 378 -6.65 -2.80 4.49
N ARG A 379 -5.91 -3.06 3.42
CA ARG A 379 -6.12 -2.42 2.11
C ARG A 379 -7.45 -2.80 1.49
N GLN A 380 -7.81 -4.09 1.50
CA GLN A 380 -9.11 -4.57 1.01
C GLN A 380 -10.27 -3.90 1.76
N MET A 381 -10.22 -3.87 3.09
CA MET A 381 -11.23 -3.17 3.91
C MET A 381 -11.31 -1.68 3.58
N THR A 382 -10.16 -1.02 3.45
CA THR A 382 -10.09 0.40 3.10
C THR A 382 -10.73 0.65 1.72
N MET A 383 -10.44 -0.19 0.73
CA MET A 383 -11.05 -0.10 -0.60
C MET A 383 -12.57 -0.31 -0.57
N GLN A 384 -13.06 -1.25 0.23
CA GLN A 384 -14.50 -1.47 0.39
C GLN A 384 -15.19 -0.25 1.02
N ILE A 385 -14.60 0.31 2.08
CA ILE A 385 -15.10 1.53 2.74
C ILE A 385 -15.11 2.71 1.75
N GLN A 386 -14.03 2.88 0.99
CA GLN A 386 -13.93 3.93 -0.03
C GLN A 386 -14.97 3.76 -1.14
N SER A 387 -15.16 2.53 -1.63
CA SER A 387 -16.19 2.22 -2.64
C SER A 387 -17.60 2.52 -2.12
N TRP A 388 -17.88 2.20 -0.86
CA TRP A 388 -19.14 2.53 -0.23
C TRP A 388 -19.31 4.05 -0.04
N ALA A 389 -18.28 4.73 0.44
CA ALA A 389 -18.27 6.17 0.61
C ALA A 389 -18.53 6.88 -0.73
N GLU A 390 -17.87 6.45 -1.80
CA GLU A 390 -18.08 6.97 -3.16
C GLU A 390 -19.55 6.88 -3.58
N GLN A 391 -20.20 5.75 -3.37
CA GLN A 391 -21.61 5.56 -3.68
C GLN A 391 -22.53 6.51 -2.87
N GLN A 392 -22.16 6.84 -1.64
CA GLN A 392 -22.88 7.78 -0.80
C GLN A 392 -22.66 9.22 -1.27
N PHE A 393 -21.40 9.60 -1.53
CA PHE A 393 -21.07 10.96 -1.95
C PHE A 393 -21.51 11.28 -3.37
N ALA A 394 -21.56 10.31 -4.28
CA ALA A 394 -22.11 10.48 -5.62
C ALA A 394 -23.59 10.99 -5.62
N ARG A 395 -24.31 10.80 -4.50
CA ARG A 395 -25.68 11.29 -4.30
C ARG A 395 -25.74 12.57 -3.47
N SER A 396 -24.60 13.09 -3.00
CA SER A 396 -24.53 14.30 -2.19
C SER A 396 -24.50 15.55 -3.08
N ASP A 397 -24.48 16.75 -2.45
CA ASP A 397 -24.26 17.98 -3.20
C ASP A 397 -22.84 18.03 -3.82
N PRO A 398 -22.65 18.74 -4.95
CA PRO A 398 -21.37 18.74 -5.67
C PRO A 398 -20.17 19.17 -4.81
N ARG A 399 -20.37 20.08 -3.85
CA ARG A 399 -19.25 20.56 -3.00
C ARG A 399 -18.81 19.49 -2.02
N SER A 400 -19.75 18.78 -1.40
CA SER A 400 -19.45 17.67 -0.47
C SER A 400 -18.79 16.51 -1.20
N HIS A 401 -19.25 16.19 -2.41
CA HIS A 401 -18.68 15.18 -3.26
C HIS A 401 -17.24 15.56 -3.69
N ALA A 402 -17.04 16.78 -4.21
CA ALA A 402 -15.70 17.25 -4.58
C ALA A 402 -14.74 17.29 -3.38
N ARG A 403 -15.22 17.68 -2.18
CA ARG A 403 -14.39 17.68 -0.97
C ARG A 403 -13.91 16.28 -0.60
N TYR A 404 -14.76 15.27 -0.69
CA TYR A 404 -14.39 13.88 -0.45
C TYR A 404 -13.19 13.46 -1.35
N HIS A 405 -13.28 13.73 -2.66
CA HIS A 405 -12.18 13.42 -3.60
C HIS A 405 -10.91 14.23 -3.32
N VAL A 406 -11.04 15.49 -2.88
CA VAL A 406 -9.87 16.28 -2.48
C VAL A 406 -9.18 15.70 -1.25
N GLU A 407 -9.93 15.28 -0.24
CA GLU A 407 -9.35 14.68 0.98
C GLU A 407 -8.65 13.36 0.65
N LEU A 408 -9.28 12.51 -0.16
CA LEU A 408 -8.71 11.25 -0.61
C LEU A 408 -7.46 11.46 -1.48
N GLY A 409 -7.51 12.39 -2.44
CA GLY A 409 -6.36 12.72 -3.28
C GLY A 409 -5.17 13.25 -2.47
N ARG A 410 -5.41 14.02 -1.40
CA ARG A 410 -4.34 14.47 -0.49
C ARG A 410 -3.70 13.33 0.29
N GLU A 411 -4.51 12.37 0.75
CA GLU A 411 -3.99 11.19 1.42
C GLU A 411 -3.12 10.35 0.47
N LEU A 412 -3.59 10.12 -0.76
CA LEU A 412 -2.83 9.44 -1.81
C LEU A 412 -1.50 10.16 -2.11
N LEU A 413 -1.54 11.49 -2.25
CA LEU A 413 -0.34 12.29 -2.51
C LEU A 413 0.67 12.21 -1.35
N ALA A 414 0.21 12.26 -0.11
CA ALA A 414 1.05 12.15 1.07
C ALA A 414 1.79 10.78 1.15
N HIS A 415 1.21 9.76 0.54
CA HIS A 415 1.81 8.43 0.40
C HIS A 415 2.60 8.21 -0.91
N GLY A 416 2.73 9.26 -1.75
CA GLY A 416 3.50 9.22 -2.99
C GLY A 416 2.76 8.65 -4.20
N PHE A 417 1.46 8.33 -4.08
CA PHE A 417 0.61 7.84 -5.18
C PHE A 417 0.11 9.00 -6.05
N THR A 418 1.04 9.60 -6.77
CA THR A 418 0.79 10.85 -7.50
C THR A 418 -0.18 10.69 -8.69
N ALA A 419 -0.25 9.52 -9.33
CA ALA A 419 -1.16 9.27 -10.44
C ALA A 419 -2.61 9.11 -9.95
N GLU A 420 -2.78 8.41 -8.84
CA GLU A 420 -4.06 8.23 -8.18
C GLU A 420 -4.57 9.55 -7.60
N ALA A 421 -3.69 10.32 -6.95
CA ALA A 421 -4.02 11.64 -6.44
C ALA A 421 -4.48 12.59 -7.56
N GLU A 422 -3.80 12.57 -8.72
CA GLU A 422 -4.23 13.35 -9.91
C GLU A 422 -5.64 12.96 -10.36
N SER A 423 -5.94 11.66 -10.41
CA SER A 423 -7.27 11.17 -10.78
C SER A 423 -8.34 11.72 -9.84
N GLU A 424 -8.12 11.63 -8.52
CA GLU A 424 -9.05 12.13 -7.51
C GLU A 424 -9.27 13.65 -7.60
N PHE A 425 -8.19 14.43 -7.73
CA PHE A 425 -8.30 15.87 -7.87
C PHE A 425 -8.96 16.29 -9.18
N SER A 426 -8.72 15.55 -10.28
CA SER A 426 -9.37 15.77 -11.57
C SER A 426 -10.88 15.50 -11.47
N HIS A 427 -11.25 14.42 -10.76
CA HIS A 427 -12.66 14.12 -10.50
C HIS A 427 -13.31 15.24 -9.66
N ALA A 428 -12.66 15.65 -8.57
CA ALA A 428 -13.14 16.77 -7.74
C ALA A 428 -13.36 18.06 -8.57
N ALA A 429 -12.42 18.39 -9.46
CA ALA A 429 -12.53 19.55 -10.34
C ALA A 429 -13.70 19.43 -11.34
N SER A 430 -13.99 18.22 -11.81
CA SER A 430 -15.14 17.96 -12.69
C SER A 430 -16.48 18.08 -11.98
N VAL A 431 -16.54 17.66 -10.70
CA VAL A 431 -17.75 17.69 -9.86
C VAL A 431 -18.07 19.11 -9.38
N ASP A 432 -17.05 19.88 -8.95
CA ASP A 432 -17.19 21.30 -8.55
C ASP A 432 -16.20 22.17 -9.30
N SER A 433 -16.53 22.54 -10.53
CA SER A 433 -15.70 23.37 -11.40
C SER A 433 -15.51 24.83 -10.92
N ALA A 434 -16.25 25.26 -9.90
CA ALA A 434 -16.11 26.59 -9.29
C ALA A 434 -15.11 26.59 -8.13
N SER A 435 -14.66 25.44 -7.68
CA SER A 435 -13.72 25.30 -6.57
C SER A 435 -12.27 25.50 -7.05
N THR A 436 -11.50 26.33 -6.31
CA THR A 436 -10.06 26.49 -6.53
C THR A 436 -9.24 25.34 -5.96
N VAL A 437 -9.77 24.63 -4.97
CA VAL A 437 -9.04 23.64 -4.18
C VAL A 437 -8.55 22.45 -5.01
N PRO A 438 -9.38 21.82 -5.88
CA PRO A 438 -8.89 20.73 -6.72
C PRO A 438 -7.80 21.15 -7.71
N LEU A 439 -7.91 22.35 -8.28
CA LEU A 439 -6.92 22.88 -9.23
C LEU A 439 -5.58 23.16 -8.56
N THR A 440 -5.60 23.72 -7.35
CA THR A 440 -4.38 23.91 -6.56
C THR A 440 -3.74 22.58 -6.19
N ALA A 441 -4.55 21.58 -5.78
CA ALA A 441 -4.06 20.24 -5.47
C ALA A 441 -3.47 19.53 -6.72
N LEU A 442 -4.05 19.70 -7.90
CA LEU A 442 -3.45 19.25 -9.16
C LEU A 442 -2.10 19.90 -9.42
N ALA A 443 -1.98 21.21 -9.15
CA ALA A 443 -0.70 21.92 -9.27
C ALA A 443 0.37 21.33 -8.34
N GLU A 444 0.01 20.97 -7.10
CA GLU A 444 0.90 20.30 -6.15
C GLU A 444 1.36 18.93 -6.66
N VAL A 445 0.46 18.12 -7.23
CA VAL A 445 0.78 16.82 -7.84
C VAL A 445 1.78 16.98 -8.99
N TYR A 446 1.51 17.89 -9.91
CA TYR A 446 2.40 18.11 -11.04
C TYR A 446 3.77 18.66 -10.61
N ALA A 447 3.80 19.53 -9.59
CA ALA A 447 5.05 19.99 -8.99
C ALA A 447 5.84 18.84 -8.36
N ALA A 448 5.17 17.94 -7.63
CA ALA A 448 5.80 16.77 -7.04
C ALA A 448 6.39 15.79 -8.07
N ARG A 449 5.80 15.73 -9.28
CA ARG A 449 6.33 14.95 -10.42
C ARG A 449 7.42 15.67 -11.20
N GLY A 450 7.73 16.92 -10.89
CA GLY A 450 8.64 17.74 -11.68
C GLY A 450 8.05 18.30 -12.98
N ASP A 451 6.75 18.17 -13.20
CA ASP A 451 6.03 18.72 -14.37
C ASP A 451 5.70 20.20 -14.15
N ALA A 452 6.74 21.03 -14.07
CA ALA A 452 6.62 22.46 -13.72
C ALA A 452 5.65 23.23 -14.63
N ARG A 453 5.55 22.86 -15.91
CA ARG A 453 4.64 23.50 -16.87
C ARG A 453 3.17 23.27 -16.49
N GLU A 454 2.78 22.01 -16.26
CA GLU A 454 1.41 21.65 -15.90
C GLU A 454 1.07 22.17 -14.50
N ALA A 455 2.02 22.08 -13.55
CA ALA A 455 1.87 22.65 -12.22
C ALA A 455 1.51 24.15 -12.29
N ARG A 456 2.24 24.92 -13.09
CA ARG A 456 1.99 26.36 -13.30
C ARG A 456 0.63 26.59 -13.93
N LEU A 457 0.28 25.81 -14.96
CA LEU A 457 -1.02 25.92 -15.65
C LEU A 457 -2.19 25.75 -14.68
N GLN A 458 -2.13 24.76 -13.82
CA GLN A 458 -3.19 24.47 -12.84
C GLN A 458 -3.25 25.51 -11.72
N ALA A 459 -2.09 25.96 -11.21
CA ALA A 459 -2.04 27.04 -10.20
C ALA A 459 -2.64 28.34 -10.74
N GLU A 460 -2.27 28.73 -11.97
CA GLU A 460 -2.84 29.92 -12.64
C GLU A 460 -4.34 29.75 -12.95
N ALA A 461 -4.78 28.54 -13.31
CA ALA A 461 -6.21 28.23 -13.48
C ALA A 461 -6.98 28.42 -12.17
N SER A 462 -6.42 27.98 -11.04
CA SER A 462 -6.98 28.23 -9.71
C SER A 462 -7.08 29.72 -9.42
N LEU A 463 -6.02 30.50 -9.69
CA LEU A 463 -6.00 31.95 -9.45
C LEU A 463 -6.97 32.72 -10.36
N ARG A 464 -7.26 32.23 -11.57
CA ARG A 464 -8.30 32.83 -12.44
C ARG A 464 -9.71 32.70 -11.85
N LEU A 465 -9.98 31.65 -11.09
CA LEU A 465 -11.26 31.50 -10.38
C LEU A 465 -11.30 32.40 -9.13
N ARG A 466 -10.26 32.36 -8.33
CA ARG A 466 -10.13 33.18 -7.11
C ARG A 466 -8.69 33.16 -6.60
N GLU A 467 -8.23 34.26 -6.05
CA GLU A 467 -6.94 34.31 -5.36
C GLU A 467 -6.90 33.31 -4.18
N SER A 468 -5.80 32.57 -4.07
CA SER A 468 -5.57 31.54 -3.08
C SER A 468 -4.12 31.57 -2.61
N ALA A 469 -3.90 31.55 -1.30
CA ALA A 469 -2.57 31.48 -0.71
C ALA A 469 -1.80 30.24 -1.17
N ASP A 470 -2.47 29.10 -1.24
CA ASP A 470 -1.85 27.84 -1.64
C ASP A 470 -1.43 27.85 -3.12
N ALA A 471 -2.23 28.42 -4.01
CA ALA A 471 -1.84 28.54 -5.43
C ALA A 471 -0.60 29.42 -5.62
N TYR A 472 -0.52 30.56 -4.91
CA TYR A 472 0.68 31.39 -4.91
C TYR A 472 1.89 30.71 -4.28
N LEU A 473 1.66 29.86 -3.25
CA LEU A 473 2.73 29.07 -2.64
C LEU A 473 3.33 28.06 -3.64
N VAL A 474 2.48 27.39 -4.43
CA VAL A 474 2.95 26.48 -5.50
C VAL A 474 3.77 27.27 -6.54
N LEU A 475 3.27 28.41 -7.03
CA LEU A 475 4.00 29.24 -7.99
C LEU A 475 5.35 29.71 -7.44
N ALA A 476 5.40 30.16 -6.18
CA ALA A 476 6.63 30.53 -5.50
C ALA A 476 7.64 29.38 -5.43
N GLY A 477 7.18 28.17 -5.14
CA GLY A 477 8.02 26.96 -5.13
C GLY A 477 8.59 26.64 -6.52
N LEU A 478 7.77 26.70 -7.56
CA LEU A 478 8.19 26.51 -8.95
C LEU A 478 9.21 27.56 -9.38
N ASP A 479 8.94 28.86 -9.11
CA ASP A 479 9.85 29.95 -9.46
C ASP A 479 11.20 29.82 -8.75
N LEU A 480 11.19 29.38 -7.49
CA LEU A 480 12.43 29.13 -6.76
C LEU A 480 13.24 27.96 -7.35
N SER A 481 12.58 26.90 -7.79
CA SER A 481 13.23 25.75 -8.43
C SER A 481 13.86 26.12 -9.78
N GLU A 482 13.24 27.07 -10.49
CA GLU A 482 13.69 27.62 -11.78
C GLU A 482 14.66 28.81 -11.60
N ASN A 483 15.14 29.07 -10.37
CA ASN A 483 16.02 30.20 -10.01
C ASN A 483 15.45 31.59 -10.27
N ARG A 484 14.16 31.76 -10.42
CA ARG A 484 13.45 33.05 -10.54
C ARG A 484 13.12 33.61 -9.15
N THR A 485 14.17 33.94 -8.39
CA THR A 485 14.07 34.25 -6.95
C THR A 485 13.20 35.49 -6.67
N GLU A 486 13.22 36.51 -7.55
CA GLU A 486 12.40 37.72 -7.41
C GLU A 486 10.91 37.45 -7.62
N ALA A 487 10.55 36.62 -8.62
CA ALA A 487 9.17 36.17 -8.86
C ALA A 487 8.66 35.34 -7.68
N ALA A 488 9.48 34.39 -7.22
CA ALA A 488 9.18 33.57 -6.03
C ALA A 488 8.91 34.46 -4.78
N ALA A 489 9.67 35.56 -4.62
CA ALA A 489 9.47 36.50 -3.51
C ALA A 489 8.14 37.29 -3.63
N GLN A 490 7.73 37.63 -4.84
CA GLN A 490 6.44 38.29 -5.07
C GLN A 490 5.28 37.34 -4.72
N ASP A 491 5.31 36.13 -5.25
CA ASP A 491 4.24 35.15 -5.05
C ASP A 491 4.13 34.72 -3.57
N VAL A 492 5.26 34.43 -2.90
CA VAL A 492 5.22 34.06 -1.48
C VAL A 492 4.75 35.21 -0.59
N ASN A 493 5.08 36.46 -0.93
CA ASN A 493 4.56 37.61 -0.21
C ASN A 493 3.03 37.72 -0.37
N ARG A 494 2.52 37.47 -1.58
CA ARG A 494 1.07 37.44 -1.84
C ARG A 494 0.39 36.31 -1.07
N ALA A 495 0.99 35.11 -1.04
CA ALA A 495 0.49 33.98 -0.23
C ALA A 495 0.37 34.35 1.26
N VAL A 496 1.42 34.94 1.85
CA VAL A 496 1.42 35.40 3.26
C VAL A 496 0.44 36.55 3.52
N GLN A 497 0.20 37.43 2.54
CA GLN A 497 -0.82 38.47 2.67
C GLN A 497 -2.24 37.91 2.71
N LEU A 498 -2.52 36.89 1.90
CA LEU A 498 -3.83 36.25 1.82
C LEU A 498 -4.11 35.35 3.04
N ASP A 499 -3.09 34.65 3.52
CA ASP A 499 -3.15 33.82 4.73
C ASP A 499 -1.89 34.03 5.59
N PRO A 500 -1.92 34.97 6.53
CA PRO A 500 -0.81 35.18 7.45
C PRO A 500 -0.51 33.99 8.38
N GLY A 501 -1.46 33.05 8.53
CA GLY A 501 -1.31 31.84 9.33
C GLY A 501 -0.65 30.68 8.58
N ASN A 502 -0.43 30.78 7.28
CA ASN A 502 0.13 29.72 6.46
C ASN A 502 1.63 29.52 6.78
N LEU A 503 1.92 28.53 7.61
CA LEU A 503 3.29 28.22 8.04
C LEU A 503 4.22 27.82 6.88
N PRO A 504 3.82 26.98 5.90
CA PRO A 504 4.61 26.71 4.70
C PRO A 504 5.00 28.00 3.94
N ALA A 505 4.08 28.94 3.71
CA ALA A 505 4.35 30.19 3.04
C ALA A 505 5.33 31.08 3.83
N GLN A 506 5.18 31.18 5.16
CA GLN A 506 6.13 31.88 6.02
C GLN A 506 7.53 31.26 5.99
N ASN A 507 7.63 29.93 5.98
CA ASN A 507 8.90 29.22 5.92
C ASN A 507 9.59 29.47 4.57
N LEU A 508 8.84 29.36 3.46
CA LEU A 508 9.35 29.60 2.12
C LEU A 508 9.80 31.07 1.97
N LYS A 509 9.03 32.03 2.49
CA LYS A 509 9.40 33.44 2.51
C LYS A 509 10.74 33.68 3.20
N ARG A 510 10.97 33.06 4.36
CA ARG A 510 12.26 33.15 5.08
C ARG A 510 13.41 32.56 4.27
N ALA A 511 13.20 31.40 3.64
CA ALA A 511 14.21 30.78 2.79
C ALA A 511 14.56 31.61 1.56
N ILE A 512 13.57 32.22 0.89
CA ILE A 512 13.77 33.11 -0.25
C ILE A 512 14.53 34.38 0.18
N ALA A 513 14.16 34.99 1.33
CA ALA A 513 14.85 36.17 1.84
C ALA A 513 16.33 35.92 2.15
N ALA A 514 16.67 34.73 2.73
CA ALA A 514 18.04 34.32 2.95
C ALA A 514 18.81 34.18 1.61
N LYS A 515 18.21 33.55 0.60
CA LYS A 515 18.82 33.38 -0.74
C LYS A 515 19.03 34.71 -1.48
N LEU A 516 18.14 35.70 -1.27
CA LEU A 516 18.31 37.05 -1.83
C LEU A 516 19.43 37.81 -1.12
N ALA A 517 19.56 37.67 0.21
CA ALA A 517 20.63 38.29 0.98
C ALA A 517 22.03 37.74 0.61
N GLU A 518 22.15 36.46 0.30
CA GLU A 518 23.39 35.86 -0.20
C GLU A 518 23.81 36.34 -1.59
N LYS A 519 22.86 36.82 -2.40
CA LYS A 519 23.09 37.35 -3.75
C LYS A 519 23.32 38.90 -3.77
N ALA A 520 23.11 39.56 -2.65
CA ALA A 520 23.41 40.99 -2.55
C ALA A 520 24.93 41.21 -2.46
N PRO A 521 25.53 42.11 -3.25
CA PRO A 521 26.97 42.34 -3.35
C PRO A 521 27.60 42.86 -2.06
#